data_2ce128a4c49a831280773fcff0f52b84
#
_entry.id   2ce128a4c49a831280773fcff0f52b84
#
_cell.length_a   1.000
_cell.length_b   1.000
_cell.length_c   1.000
_cell.angle_alpha   90.00
_cell.angle_beta   90.00
_cell.angle_gamma   90.00
#
_symmetry.space_group_name_H-M   'P 1'
#
loop_
_entity.id
_entity.type
_entity.pdbx_description
1 polymer ?
#
loop_
_entity_poly.entity_id
_entity_poly.type
_entity_poly.pdbx_seq_one_letter_code
_entity_poly.pdbx_strand_id
1 'polypeptide(L)'
;MEFKASEFYISDKYATILSVISYPGAIMPGYLSTLTNIPGIKVVVKHIPVPFSVMSKMLNKQIVELEDRYKNEKDLTYEEKIRQEMDNLQYFTSMLAASQARIFDFQMHVMITADTKENLELMKTNVRNYLDAMELRAVALRFEQEKVLKSILPIFPKQDIEDRIGTPIPSPTIAAMYPFIFDSIKDPGLSTLLGVDFSGGVILSLIHI
;
A
#
# COMPACT_ATOMS: atom_id res chain seq x y z
N MET A 1 24.92 -10.39 5.93
CA MET A 1 23.62 -9.77 6.27
C MET A 1 23.38 -9.98 7.75
N GLU A 2 23.16 -8.92 8.51
CA GLU A 2 22.95 -8.98 9.95
C GLU A 2 21.59 -8.32 10.26
N PHE A 3 20.72 -9.03 10.97
CA PHE A 3 19.39 -8.54 11.34
C PHE A 3 19.36 -8.13 12.82
N LYS A 4 18.79 -6.97 13.09
CA LYS A 4 18.48 -6.44 14.42
C LYS A 4 16.97 -6.35 14.61
N ALA A 5 16.53 -5.77 15.72
CA ALA A 5 15.11 -5.73 16.06
C ALA A 5 14.24 -5.05 15.00
N SER A 6 14.68 -3.93 14.42
CA SER A 6 13.90 -3.14 13.45
C SER A 6 14.71 -2.66 12.24
N GLU A 7 15.96 -3.11 12.13
CA GLU A 7 16.89 -2.73 11.08
C GLU A 7 17.76 -3.92 10.70
N PHE A 8 18.42 -3.87 9.55
CA PHE A 8 19.40 -4.85 9.13
C PHE A 8 20.49 -4.19 8.28
N TYR A 9 21.60 -4.91 8.12
CA TYR A 9 22.74 -4.46 7.32
C TYR A 9 22.90 -5.33 6.09
N ILE A 10 22.93 -4.71 4.92
CA ILE A 10 23.02 -5.39 3.63
C ILE A 10 23.86 -4.56 2.64
N SER A 11 24.84 -5.19 1.99
CA SER A 11 25.66 -4.58 0.92
C SER A 11 26.17 -3.18 1.30
N ASP A 12 26.81 -3.06 2.46
CA ASP A 12 27.40 -1.82 3.00
C ASP A 12 26.40 -0.70 3.32
N LYS A 13 25.10 -1.04 3.44
CA LYS A 13 24.05 -0.09 3.83
C LYS A 13 23.23 -0.59 5.02
N TYR A 14 22.81 0.36 5.83
CA TYR A 14 21.75 0.14 6.82
C TYR A 14 20.41 0.15 6.14
N ALA A 15 19.53 -0.74 6.53
CA ALA A 15 18.20 -0.88 5.93
C ALA A 15 17.13 -1.16 6.98
N THR A 16 15.90 -0.74 6.68
CA THR A 16 14.70 -1.12 7.43
C THR A 16 13.54 -1.28 6.44
N ILE A 17 12.57 -2.12 6.79
CA ILE A 17 11.35 -2.27 6.01
C ILE A 17 10.17 -1.89 6.89
N LEU A 18 9.42 -0.91 6.43
CA LEU A 18 8.13 -0.54 7.00
C LEU A 18 7.04 -1.32 6.26
N SER A 19 6.21 -2.04 7.00
CA SER A 19 5.03 -2.71 6.46
C SER A 19 3.80 -1.86 6.74
N VAL A 20 3.00 -1.57 5.73
CA VAL A 20 1.75 -0.84 5.88
C VAL A 20 0.70 -1.79 6.43
N ILE A 21 0.05 -1.38 7.52
CA ILE A 21 -0.94 -2.18 8.26
C ILE A 21 -2.34 -1.57 8.27
N SER A 22 -2.48 -0.34 7.75
CA SER A 22 -3.78 0.32 7.61
C SER A 22 -3.75 1.26 6.41
N TYR A 23 -4.85 1.30 5.68
CA TYR A 23 -5.04 2.07 4.45
C TYR A 23 -6.22 3.03 4.62
N PRO A 24 -6.21 4.19 3.91
CA PRO A 24 -7.34 5.12 3.95
C PRO A 24 -8.60 4.51 3.33
N GLY A 25 -9.75 5.00 3.76
CA GLY A 25 -11.05 4.54 3.26
C GLY A 25 -11.35 4.96 1.82
N ALA A 26 -10.71 6.02 1.34
CA ALA A 26 -10.84 6.52 -0.03
C ALA A 26 -9.46 6.84 -0.61
N ILE A 27 -9.24 6.51 -1.86
CA ILE A 27 -7.96 6.67 -2.56
C ILE A 27 -8.20 7.38 -3.89
N MET A 28 -7.42 8.43 -4.16
CA MET A 28 -7.43 9.12 -5.45
C MET A 28 -6.48 8.44 -6.45
N PRO A 29 -6.75 8.51 -7.75
CA PRO A 29 -5.82 8.01 -8.77
C PRO A 29 -4.42 8.61 -8.62
N GLY A 30 -3.39 7.75 -8.73
CA GLY A 30 -2.00 8.17 -8.58
C GLY A 30 -1.51 8.31 -7.13
N TYR A 31 -2.27 7.82 -6.19
CA TYR A 31 -2.02 7.93 -4.75
C TYR A 31 -0.57 7.65 -4.33
N LEU A 32 0.08 6.64 -4.93
CA LEU A 32 1.46 6.27 -4.59
C LEU A 32 2.54 7.01 -5.41
N SER A 33 2.18 7.87 -6.35
CA SER A 33 3.14 8.48 -7.28
C SER A 33 4.23 9.29 -6.57
N THR A 34 3.87 10.07 -5.57
CA THR A 34 4.81 10.89 -4.79
C THR A 34 5.72 10.05 -3.91
N LEU A 35 5.21 8.96 -3.33
CA LEU A 35 6.01 8.08 -2.49
C LEU A 35 7.12 7.39 -3.29
N THR A 36 6.83 6.94 -4.50
CA THR A 36 7.80 6.22 -5.35
C THR A 36 8.93 7.09 -5.87
N ASN A 37 8.80 8.42 -5.80
CA ASN A 37 9.81 9.38 -6.24
C ASN A 37 10.80 9.80 -5.15
N ILE A 38 10.67 9.28 -3.91
CA ILE A 38 11.60 9.61 -2.82
C ILE A 38 12.91 8.83 -3.00
N PRO A 39 14.08 9.49 -3.10
CA PRO A 39 15.36 8.80 -3.20
C PRO A 39 15.65 7.93 -1.99
N GLY A 40 16.29 6.77 -2.20
CA GLY A 40 16.71 5.86 -1.12
C GLY A 40 15.61 4.96 -0.58
N ILE A 41 14.41 5.00 -1.14
CA ILE A 41 13.35 4.06 -0.80
C ILE A 41 13.01 3.13 -1.97
N LYS A 42 12.47 1.96 -1.63
CA LYS A 42 11.86 1.03 -2.59
C LYS A 42 10.48 0.66 -2.07
N VAL A 43 9.47 0.91 -2.88
CA VAL A 43 8.09 0.50 -2.58
C VAL A 43 7.83 -0.83 -3.26
N VAL A 44 7.42 -1.82 -2.48
CA VAL A 44 7.03 -3.13 -2.98
C VAL A 44 5.57 -3.34 -2.65
N VAL A 45 4.79 -3.57 -3.70
CA VAL A 45 3.37 -3.89 -3.60
C VAL A 45 3.17 -5.34 -4.01
N LYS A 46 2.51 -6.09 -3.16
CA LYS A 46 2.15 -7.48 -3.38
C LYS A 46 0.63 -7.60 -3.30
N HIS A 47 0.03 -8.19 -4.32
CA HIS A 47 -1.41 -8.41 -4.35
C HIS A 47 -1.69 -9.82 -4.85
N ILE A 48 -2.40 -10.59 -4.02
CA ILE A 48 -2.72 -11.99 -4.26
C ILE A 48 -4.24 -12.10 -4.41
N PRO A 49 -4.77 -12.67 -5.50
CA PRO A 49 -6.21 -12.79 -5.67
C PRO A 49 -6.81 -13.70 -4.59
N VAL A 50 -7.87 -13.22 -3.95
CA VAL A 50 -8.62 -14.00 -2.96
C VAL A 50 -9.79 -14.69 -3.65
N PRO A 51 -9.97 -16.02 -3.49
CA PRO A 51 -11.12 -16.72 -4.06
C PRO A 51 -12.44 -16.15 -3.55
N PHE A 52 -13.42 -15.98 -4.45
CA PHE A 52 -14.73 -15.42 -4.12
C PHE A 52 -15.42 -16.17 -2.97
N SER A 53 -15.31 -17.51 -2.94
CA SER A 53 -15.89 -18.34 -1.89
C SER A 53 -15.33 -18.07 -0.48
N VAL A 54 -14.06 -17.67 -0.40
CA VAL A 54 -13.41 -17.28 0.86
C VAL A 54 -13.91 -15.90 1.27
N MET A 55 -13.92 -14.97 0.33
CA MET A 55 -14.33 -13.59 0.59
C MET A 55 -15.81 -13.48 0.96
N SER A 56 -16.70 -14.16 0.26
CA SER A 56 -18.13 -14.14 0.57
C SER A 56 -18.41 -14.63 2.00
N LYS A 57 -17.69 -15.65 2.46
CA LYS A 57 -17.80 -16.12 3.87
C LYS A 57 -17.33 -15.07 4.86
N MET A 58 -16.22 -14.37 4.57
CA MET A 58 -15.71 -13.31 5.44
C MET A 58 -16.68 -12.13 5.52
N LEU A 59 -17.19 -11.67 4.37
CA LEU A 59 -18.15 -10.57 4.30
C LEU A 59 -19.45 -10.92 5.02
N ASN A 60 -20.00 -12.09 4.79
CA ASN A 60 -21.23 -12.55 5.46
C ASN A 60 -21.03 -12.58 6.99
N LYS A 61 -19.87 -13.04 7.46
CA LYS A 61 -19.56 -13.01 8.89
C LYS A 61 -19.52 -11.58 9.43
N GLN A 62 -18.86 -10.65 8.73
CA GLN A 62 -18.80 -9.24 9.13
C GLN A 62 -20.18 -8.59 9.14
N ILE A 63 -21.03 -8.89 8.15
CA ILE A 63 -22.42 -8.37 8.10
C ILE A 63 -23.19 -8.86 9.34
N VAL A 64 -23.14 -10.14 9.67
CA VAL A 64 -23.81 -10.68 10.85
C VAL A 64 -23.29 -10.06 12.14
N GLU A 65 -21.98 -9.86 12.27
CA GLU A 65 -21.39 -9.20 13.44
C GLU A 65 -21.83 -7.73 13.56
N LEU A 66 -21.97 -7.01 12.45
CA LEU A 66 -22.46 -5.64 12.44
C LEU A 66 -23.97 -5.58 12.76
N GLU A 67 -24.77 -6.50 12.23
CA GLU A 67 -26.19 -6.60 12.56
C GLU A 67 -26.41 -6.85 14.07
N ASP A 68 -25.61 -7.72 14.67
CA ASP A 68 -25.68 -7.98 16.10
C ASP A 68 -25.25 -6.76 16.93
N ARG A 69 -24.22 -6.03 16.49
CA ARG A 69 -23.80 -4.77 17.12
C ARG A 69 -24.88 -3.69 16.98
N TYR A 70 -25.47 -3.55 15.80
CA TYR A 70 -26.55 -2.60 15.54
C TYR A 70 -27.76 -2.81 16.46
N LYS A 71 -28.18 -4.08 16.65
CA LYS A 71 -29.31 -4.42 17.54
C LYS A 71 -29.05 -4.11 19.02
N ASN A 72 -27.78 -4.12 19.43
CA ASN A 72 -27.39 -3.94 20.83
C ASN A 72 -26.89 -2.52 21.14
N GLU A 73 -26.71 -1.66 20.11
CA GLU A 73 -26.24 -0.29 20.29
C GLU A 73 -27.39 0.58 20.82
N LYS A 74 -27.08 1.51 21.73
CA LYS A 74 -28.00 2.45 22.35
C LYS A 74 -27.68 3.92 22.04
N ASP A 75 -26.48 4.17 21.51
CA ASP A 75 -26.03 5.51 21.11
C ASP A 75 -26.36 5.74 19.64
N LEU A 76 -27.22 6.72 19.37
CA LEU A 76 -27.67 7.06 18.01
C LEU A 76 -26.50 7.40 17.06
N THR A 77 -25.41 7.98 17.59
CA THR A 77 -24.25 8.33 16.79
C THR A 77 -23.48 7.09 16.34
N TYR A 78 -23.36 6.10 17.22
CA TYR A 78 -22.71 4.81 16.89
C TYR A 78 -23.63 3.95 16.03
N GLU A 79 -24.93 3.96 16.26
CA GLU A 79 -25.92 3.28 15.42
C GLU A 79 -25.81 3.73 13.96
N GLU A 80 -25.76 5.05 13.72
CA GLU A 80 -25.60 5.61 12.36
C GLU A 80 -24.28 5.18 11.70
N LYS A 81 -23.19 5.15 12.46
CA LYS A 81 -21.88 4.64 11.94
C LYS A 81 -21.95 3.17 11.55
N ILE A 82 -22.57 2.34 12.37
CA ILE A 82 -22.74 0.91 12.07
C ILE A 82 -23.59 0.73 10.82
N ARG A 83 -24.67 1.51 10.68
CA ARG A 83 -25.52 1.49 9.49
C ARG A 83 -24.75 1.84 8.22
N GLN A 84 -23.94 2.91 8.25
CA GLN A 84 -23.09 3.29 7.12
C GLN A 84 -22.08 2.21 6.76
N GLU A 85 -21.50 1.55 7.76
CA GLU A 85 -20.59 0.43 7.55
C GLU A 85 -21.29 -0.77 6.90
N MET A 86 -22.52 -1.08 7.33
CA MET A 86 -23.35 -2.14 6.72
C MET A 86 -23.70 -1.82 5.27
N ASP A 87 -24.13 -0.60 4.97
CA ASP A 87 -24.47 -0.15 3.62
C ASP A 87 -23.25 -0.25 2.68
N ASN A 88 -22.08 0.14 3.16
CA ASN A 88 -20.81 0.00 2.42
C ASN A 88 -20.47 -1.46 2.13
N LEU A 89 -20.64 -2.36 3.11
CA LEU A 89 -20.41 -3.79 2.93
C LEU A 89 -21.40 -4.43 1.95
N GLN A 90 -22.67 -4.04 2.01
CA GLN A 90 -23.70 -4.52 1.08
C GLN A 90 -23.43 -4.05 -0.35
N TYR A 91 -23.10 -2.76 -0.52
CA TYR A 91 -22.67 -2.23 -1.82
C TYR A 91 -21.47 -2.98 -2.37
N PHE A 92 -20.46 -3.20 -1.54
CA PHE A 92 -19.27 -3.94 -1.91
C PHE A 92 -19.57 -5.40 -2.29
N THR A 93 -20.42 -6.06 -1.53
CA THR A 93 -20.89 -7.42 -1.83
C THR A 93 -21.62 -7.48 -3.18
N SER A 94 -22.44 -6.47 -3.48
CA SER A 94 -23.15 -6.38 -4.77
C SER A 94 -22.20 -6.21 -5.95
N MET A 95 -21.15 -5.40 -5.81
CA MET A 95 -20.11 -5.22 -6.83
C MET A 95 -19.35 -6.53 -7.10
N LEU A 96 -19.04 -7.27 -6.04
CA LEU A 96 -18.39 -8.58 -6.18
C LEU A 96 -19.29 -9.61 -6.87
N ALA A 97 -20.57 -9.67 -6.49
CA ALA A 97 -21.55 -10.58 -7.10
C ALA A 97 -21.76 -10.26 -8.59
N ALA A 98 -21.73 -8.99 -8.97
CA ALA A 98 -21.81 -8.55 -10.36
C ALA A 98 -20.50 -8.76 -11.15
N SER A 99 -19.47 -9.35 -10.56
CA SER A 99 -18.13 -9.56 -11.17
C SER A 99 -17.45 -8.26 -11.64
N GLN A 100 -17.88 -7.11 -11.13
CA GLN A 100 -17.31 -5.81 -11.45
C GLN A 100 -16.02 -5.51 -10.68
N ALA A 101 -15.79 -6.21 -9.56
CA ALA A 101 -14.59 -6.10 -8.75
C ALA A 101 -14.09 -7.49 -8.33
N ARG A 102 -12.79 -7.57 -8.09
CA ARG A 102 -12.14 -8.71 -7.43
C ARG A 102 -11.44 -8.24 -6.18
N ILE A 103 -11.31 -9.11 -5.21
CA ILE A 103 -10.55 -8.80 -3.99
C ILE A 103 -9.18 -9.42 -4.07
N PHE A 104 -8.23 -8.67 -3.59
CA PHE A 104 -6.86 -9.11 -3.44
C PHE A 104 -6.45 -8.95 -1.97
N ASP A 105 -5.71 -9.91 -1.48
CA ASP A 105 -4.88 -9.74 -0.30
C ASP A 105 -3.72 -8.82 -0.67
N PHE A 106 -3.79 -7.58 -0.19
CA PHE A 106 -2.89 -6.50 -0.57
C PHE A 106 -1.90 -6.23 0.55
N GLN A 107 -0.64 -6.16 0.18
CA GLN A 107 0.47 -5.89 1.10
C GLN A 107 1.37 -4.84 0.47
N MET A 108 1.74 -3.85 1.26
CA MET A 108 2.66 -2.79 0.83
C MET A 108 3.80 -2.66 1.83
N HIS A 109 5.01 -2.64 1.30
CA HIS A 109 6.23 -2.51 2.07
C HIS A 109 7.08 -1.38 1.51
N VAL A 110 7.66 -0.59 2.41
CA VAL A 110 8.59 0.48 2.06
C VAL A 110 9.95 0.13 2.66
N MET A 111 10.88 -0.28 1.80
CA MET A 111 12.26 -0.52 2.19
C MET A 111 13.04 0.78 2.09
N ILE A 112 13.71 1.14 3.16
CA ILE A 112 14.53 2.35 3.30
C ILE A 112 15.98 1.90 3.44
N THR A 113 16.90 2.53 2.71
CA THR A 113 18.33 2.25 2.78
C THR A 113 19.13 3.53 2.96
N ALA A 114 20.15 3.50 3.80
CA ALA A 114 21.05 4.63 4.03
C ALA A 114 22.48 4.15 4.30
N ASP A 115 23.46 5.03 4.08
CA ASP A 115 24.87 4.72 4.28
C ASP A 115 25.27 4.73 5.76
N THR A 116 24.57 5.50 6.60
CA THR A 116 24.78 5.57 8.05
C THR A 116 23.49 5.26 8.81
N LYS A 117 23.65 4.86 10.06
CA LYS A 117 22.51 4.58 10.93
C LYS A 117 21.71 5.86 11.26
N GLU A 118 22.40 6.96 11.45
CA GLU A 118 21.80 8.28 11.72
C GLU A 118 20.91 8.71 10.54
N ASN A 119 21.41 8.57 9.32
CA ASN A 119 20.66 8.86 8.11
C ASN A 119 19.46 7.89 7.93
N LEU A 120 19.61 6.61 8.30
CA LEU A 120 18.51 5.66 8.26
C LEU A 120 17.38 6.11 9.19
N GLU A 121 17.68 6.51 10.43
CA GLU A 121 16.66 6.96 11.39
C GLU A 121 15.99 8.26 10.94
N LEU A 122 16.75 9.19 10.36
CA LEU A 122 16.20 10.41 9.78
C LEU A 122 15.24 10.10 8.62
N MET A 123 15.68 9.28 7.67
CA MET A 123 14.86 8.88 6.53
C MET A 123 13.62 8.10 6.98
N LYS A 124 13.76 7.20 7.95
CA LYS A 124 12.64 6.45 8.52
C LYS A 124 11.58 7.37 9.12
N THR A 125 12.01 8.41 9.83
CA THR A 125 11.10 9.41 10.42
C THR A 125 10.39 10.21 9.33
N ASN A 126 11.13 10.69 8.32
CA ASN A 126 10.56 11.43 7.20
C ASN A 126 9.55 10.60 6.41
N VAL A 127 9.90 9.35 6.09
CA VAL A 127 9.00 8.44 5.37
C VAL A 127 7.74 8.12 6.19
N ARG A 128 7.87 7.93 7.51
CA ARG A 128 6.70 7.74 8.38
C ARG A 128 5.78 8.95 8.38
N ASN A 129 6.32 10.15 8.58
CA ASN A 129 5.52 11.38 8.54
C ASN A 129 4.81 11.55 7.21
N TYR A 130 5.47 11.15 6.12
CA TYR A 130 4.89 11.19 4.79
C TYR A 130 3.75 10.16 4.63
N LEU A 131 3.96 8.93 5.10
CA LEU A 131 2.93 7.89 5.09
C LEU A 131 1.74 8.27 5.98
N ASP A 132 1.99 8.83 7.15
CA ASP A 132 0.94 9.31 8.06
C ASP A 132 0.12 10.45 7.42
N ALA A 133 0.76 11.37 6.69
CA ALA A 133 0.07 12.41 5.92
C ALA A 133 -0.80 11.83 4.78
N MET A 134 -0.45 10.66 4.28
CA MET A 134 -1.24 9.88 3.34
C MET A 134 -2.25 8.94 4.03
N GLU A 135 -2.48 9.07 5.32
CA GLU A 135 -3.32 8.15 6.11
C GLU A 135 -2.91 6.66 6.03
N LEU A 136 -1.65 6.41 5.69
CA LEU A 136 -1.06 5.07 5.65
C LEU A 136 -0.32 4.79 6.95
N ARG A 137 -0.84 3.88 7.75
CA ARG A 137 -0.14 3.47 8.97
C ARG A 137 0.88 2.38 8.66
N ALA A 138 2.17 2.69 8.86
CA ALA A 138 3.27 1.76 8.61
C ALA A 138 4.11 1.50 9.87
N VAL A 139 4.54 0.27 10.04
CA VAL A 139 5.34 -0.17 11.19
C VAL A 139 6.56 -0.97 10.74
N ALA A 140 7.69 -0.78 11.44
CA ALA A 140 8.82 -1.70 11.35
C ALA A 140 8.54 -2.89 12.27
N LEU A 141 8.23 -4.04 11.69
CA LEU A 141 7.92 -5.25 12.46
C LEU A 141 9.18 -5.73 13.19
N ARG A 142 9.14 -5.65 14.51
CA ARG A 142 10.30 -5.96 15.35
C ARG A 142 10.61 -7.45 15.33
N PHE A 143 11.89 -7.79 15.16
CA PHE A 143 12.41 -9.16 15.05
C PHE A 143 11.87 -9.98 13.87
N GLU A 144 11.13 -9.33 12.94
CA GLU A 144 10.55 -9.97 11.76
C GLU A 144 11.12 -9.41 10.43
N GLN A 145 12.13 -8.54 10.50
CA GLN A 145 12.70 -7.88 9.32
C GLN A 145 13.25 -8.88 8.28
N GLU A 146 13.78 -9.99 8.71
CA GLU A 146 14.24 -11.06 7.82
C GLU A 146 13.08 -11.71 7.07
N LYS A 147 11.98 -12.02 7.76
CA LYS A 147 10.79 -12.61 7.14
C LYS A 147 10.13 -11.62 6.16
N VAL A 148 10.06 -10.34 6.56
CA VAL A 148 9.53 -9.29 5.67
C VAL A 148 10.42 -9.15 4.44
N LEU A 149 11.75 -9.14 4.58
CA LEU A 149 12.66 -9.11 3.43
C LEU A 149 12.46 -10.33 2.51
N LYS A 150 12.31 -11.52 3.07
CA LYS A 150 12.02 -12.73 2.30
C LYS A 150 10.67 -12.66 1.60
N SER A 151 9.65 -12.06 2.23
CA SER A 151 8.31 -11.93 1.65
C SER A 151 8.25 -11.00 0.45
N ILE A 152 9.09 -9.95 0.41
CA ILE A 152 9.15 -9.01 -0.71
C ILE A 152 10.03 -9.48 -1.87
N LEU A 153 10.85 -10.50 -1.68
CA LEU A 153 11.71 -11.06 -2.71
C LEU A 153 11.01 -12.25 -3.39
N PRO A 154 10.88 -12.25 -4.73
CA PRO A 154 10.12 -13.27 -5.46
C PRO A 154 10.75 -14.66 -5.46
N ILE A 155 11.97 -14.78 -4.94
CA ILE A 155 12.74 -16.03 -4.89
C ILE A 155 12.46 -16.88 -3.65
N PHE A 156 11.76 -16.35 -2.65
CA PHE A 156 11.43 -17.07 -1.43
C PHE A 156 9.96 -17.51 -1.42
N PRO A 157 9.65 -18.64 -0.75
CA PRO A 157 8.27 -19.06 -0.55
C PRO A 157 7.53 -18.07 0.36
N LYS A 158 6.19 -18.16 0.34
CA LYS A 158 5.32 -17.39 1.22
C LYS A 158 5.77 -17.48 2.68
N GLN A 159 5.84 -16.35 3.36
CA GLN A 159 6.19 -16.25 4.78
C GLN A 159 4.91 -16.18 5.63
N ASP A 160 4.98 -16.72 6.87
CA ASP A 160 3.88 -16.70 7.84
C ASP A 160 3.39 -15.29 8.21
N ILE A 161 4.26 -14.30 8.10
CA ILE A 161 3.94 -12.90 8.36
C ILE A 161 2.95 -12.31 7.34
N GLU A 162 2.93 -12.83 6.13
CA GLU A 162 2.07 -12.33 5.05
C GLU A 162 0.58 -12.47 5.41
N ASP A 163 0.20 -13.53 6.07
CA ASP A 163 -1.19 -13.75 6.52
C ASP A 163 -1.62 -12.79 7.64
N ARG A 164 -0.66 -12.13 8.32
CA ARG A 164 -0.92 -11.19 9.41
C ARG A 164 -1.01 -9.73 8.96
N ILE A 165 -0.39 -9.39 7.84
CA ILE A 165 -0.28 -8.01 7.35
C ILE A 165 -1.11 -7.75 6.10
N GLY A 166 -1.61 -8.80 5.46
CA GLY A 166 -2.47 -8.69 4.29
C GLY A 166 -3.79 -7.99 4.61
N THR A 167 -4.21 -7.10 3.74
CA THR A 167 -5.49 -6.40 3.84
C THR A 167 -6.32 -6.67 2.60
N PRO A 168 -7.58 -7.10 2.73
CA PRO A 168 -8.44 -7.32 1.57
C PRO A 168 -8.81 -5.98 0.93
N ILE A 169 -8.34 -5.74 -0.30
CA ILE A 169 -8.59 -4.51 -1.06
C ILE A 169 -9.22 -4.86 -2.41
N PRO A 170 -10.27 -4.13 -2.86
CA PRO A 170 -10.89 -4.34 -4.16
C PRO A 170 -10.04 -3.84 -5.32
N SER A 171 -10.16 -4.49 -6.47
CA SER A 171 -9.39 -4.17 -7.68
C SER A 171 -9.50 -2.71 -8.14
N PRO A 172 -10.61 -1.99 -8.06
CA PRO A 172 -10.67 -0.58 -8.41
C PRO A 172 -9.77 0.29 -7.52
N THR A 173 -9.72 -0.01 -6.22
CA THR A 173 -8.86 0.69 -5.26
C THR A 173 -7.39 0.44 -5.56
N ILE A 174 -7.01 -0.81 -5.88
CA ILE A 174 -5.63 -1.14 -6.28
C ILE A 174 -5.26 -0.39 -7.57
N ALA A 175 -6.17 -0.31 -8.54
CA ALA A 175 -5.94 0.45 -9.76
C ALA A 175 -5.73 1.95 -9.49
N ALA A 176 -6.45 2.53 -8.53
CA ALA A 176 -6.25 3.91 -8.12
C ALA A 176 -4.90 4.16 -7.42
N MET A 177 -4.31 3.15 -6.79
CA MET A 177 -2.97 3.24 -6.19
C MET A 177 -1.84 3.30 -7.22
N TYR A 178 -2.13 3.17 -8.52
CA TYR A 178 -1.13 3.15 -9.58
C TYR A 178 -0.13 4.31 -9.47
N PRO A 179 1.19 4.02 -9.34
CA PRO A 179 2.17 5.06 -9.00
C PRO A 179 2.74 5.79 -10.21
N PHE A 180 2.49 5.29 -11.43
CA PHE A 180 3.12 5.80 -12.65
C PHE A 180 2.26 6.87 -13.32
N ILE A 181 1.88 7.90 -12.57
CA ILE A 181 1.29 9.12 -13.11
C ILE A 181 2.42 10.11 -13.34
N PHE A 182 2.65 10.45 -14.59
CA PHE A 182 3.67 11.40 -14.99
C PHE A 182 2.98 12.68 -15.46
N ASP A 183 3.32 13.79 -14.83
CA ASP A 183 2.92 15.12 -15.32
C ASP A 183 3.75 15.54 -16.52
N SER A 184 4.92 14.94 -16.70
CA SER A 184 5.79 15.20 -17.85
C SER A 184 6.79 14.04 -18.06
N ILE A 185 7.14 13.80 -19.31
CA ILE A 185 8.23 12.87 -19.67
C ILE A 185 9.52 13.70 -19.75
N LYS A 186 10.49 13.40 -18.89
CA LYS A 186 11.82 14.04 -18.88
C LYS A 186 12.89 12.99 -18.90
N ASP A 187 13.44 12.71 -20.07
CA ASP A 187 14.61 11.86 -20.19
C ASP A 187 15.87 12.60 -19.72
N PRO A 188 16.75 11.96 -18.91
CA PRO A 188 18.00 12.58 -18.49
C PRO A 188 18.99 12.74 -19.65
N GLY A 189 19.69 13.86 -19.69
CA GLY A 189 20.71 14.16 -20.68
C GLY A 189 20.28 15.15 -21.78
N LEU A 190 20.92 15.06 -22.94
CA LEU A 190 20.57 15.86 -24.13
C LEU A 190 19.28 15.34 -24.75
N SER A 191 18.17 15.87 -24.30
CA SER A 191 16.85 15.51 -24.79
C SER A 191 16.24 16.60 -25.67
N THR A 192 15.45 16.19 -26.65
CA THR A 192 14.72 17.11 -27.54
C THR A 192 13.37 17.45 -26.94
N LEU A 193 12.99 18.71 -26.98
CA LEU A 193 11.66 19.16 -26.62
C LEU A 193 10.64 18.62 -27.63
N LEU A 194 9.74 17.74 -27.14
CA LEU A 194 8.67 17.18 -27.97
C LEU A 194 7.37 18.00 -27.89
N GLY A 195 7.17 18.72 -26.80
CA GLY A 195 5.96 19.49 -26.57
C GLY A 195 5.72 19.84 -25.12
N VAL A 196 4.48 20.26 -24.88
CA VAL A 196 3.97 20.58 -23.53
C VAL A 196 2.72 19.76 -23.31
N ASP A 197 2.58 19.14 -22.16
CA ASP A 197 1.39 18.37 -21.77
C ASP A 197 0.21 19.30 -21.42
N PHE A 198 -0.95 18.70 -21.13
CA PHE A 198 -2.17 19.45 -20.77
C PHE A 198 -2.07 20.23 -19.46
N SER A 199 -1.10 19.89 -18.59
CA SER A 199 -0.83 20.57 -17.32
C SER A 199 0.22 21.69 -17.45
N GLY A 200 0.80 21.87 -18.64
CA GLY A 200 1.88 22.82 -18.91
C GLY A 200 3.28 22.25 -18.64
N GLY A 201 3.39 20.95 -18.35
CA GLY A 201 4.65 20.26 -18.16
C GLY A 201 5.41 20.08 -19.48
N VAL A 202 6.73 20.31 -19.46
CA VAL A 202 7.59 20.15 -20.65
C VAL A 202 7.88 18.67 -20.88
N ILE A 203 7.60 18.17 -22.08
CA ILE A 203 7.92 16.81 -22.52
C ILE A 203 9.27 16.81 -23.22
N LEU A 204 10.27 16.19 -22.59
CA LEU A 204 11.62 16.01 -23.10
C LEU A 204 11.90 14.53 -23.34
N SER A 205 12.32 14.14 -24.52
CA SER A 205 12.68 12.77 -24.83
C SER A 205 14.01 12.65 -25.58
N LEU A 206 14.74 11.58 -25.29
CA LEU A 206 15.87 11.14 -26.09
C LEU A 206 15.33 10.43 -27.33
N ILE A 207 15.34 11.10 -28.45
CA ILE A 207 15.03 10.44 -29.72
C ILE A 207 16.30 9.70 -30.14
N HIS A 208 16.30 8.41 -29.98
CA HIS A 208 17.26 7.55 -30.66
C HIS A 208 16.82 7.41 -32.12
N ILE A 209 17.50 8.14 -32.99
CA ILE A 209 17.44 7.94 -34.45
C ILE A 209 18.40 6.83 -34.84
#